data_675d2481b1df8692952347b9c9ff2266
#
_entry.id   675d2481b1df8692952347b9c9ff2266
#
_cell.length_a   1.000
_cell.length_b   1.000
_cell.length_c   1.000
_cell.angle_alpha   90.00
_cell.angle_beta   90.00
_cell.angle_gamma   90.00
#
_symmetry.space_group_name_H-M   'P 1'
#
loop_
_entity.id
_entity.type
_entity.pdbx_description
1 polymer ?
#
loop_
_entity_poly.entity_id
_entity_poly.type
_entity_poly.pdbx_seq_one_letter_code
_entity_poly.pdbx_strand_id
1 'polypeptide(L)'
;MDDKPRNLRTMLSEAKDTSELMVDLAYAALYFGDPGMADEVDELEHRLGELSQDLRAIAVVAARSPRDAEAMASVLSVIGAIERVGSAAVDIGAIVTRRLGIPRALVADLSAAEEVSHRVRVRDTSHMAHRPLCDLELPTVCGMRVVAIRRVRDWITDVHGEMVVLPGDVLFMQGASAGIPRLRAMAGAPSYEPPMAPAEEVPSDLDRAIDVLVEMKNLSEVAVGLAYSALVLRDRGLAAEVEHIESRVDDMKERLELWVLRSADGEIDPSPLRGLLHLAQASEEITDAAQRMVRLVTDGEELHPILAVAFGDSDEVVVRVPVAPGAPCEGKALGLLRLETET
;
A
#
# COMPACT_ATOMS: atom_id res chain seq x y z
N MET A 1 12.67 7.54 22.51
CA MET A 1 11.46 8.36 22.39
C MET A 1 11.93 9.73 21.98
N ASP A 2 12.00 9.99 20.68
CA ASP A 2 12.42 11.29 20.15
C ASP A 2 11.24 12.25 20.31
N ASP A 3 11.40 13.21 21.22
CA ASP A 3 10.38 14.23 21.53
C ASP A 3 10.41 15.33 20.43
N LYS A 4 10.15 14.92 19.18
CA LYS A 4 9.89 15.90 18.11
C LYS A 4 8.61 16.65 18.46
N PRO A 5 8.60 17.98 18.40
CA PRO A 5 7.37 18.73 18.69
C PRO A 5 6.27 18.27 17.73
N ARG A 6 5.22 17.65 18.25
CA ARG A 6 4.05 17.24 17.49
C ARG A 6 3.40 18.47 16.87
N ASN A 7 3.61 18.68 15.60
CA ASN A 7 2.98 19.74 14.83
C ASN A 7 2.16 19.14 13.69
N LEU A 8 1.24 19.92 13.16
CA LEU A 8 0.31 19.47 12.12
C LEU A 8 1.02 18.82 10.90
N ARG A 9 2.21 19.34 10.53
CA ARG A 9 3.01 18.82 9.41
C ARG A 9 3.50 17.38 9.66
N THR A 10 4.20 17.18 10.77
CA THR A 10 4.77 15.86 11.12
C THR A 10 3.69 14.81 11.36
N MET A 11 2.57 15.23 11.98
CA MET A 11 1.45 14.32 12.24
C MET A 11 0.69 13.93 10.97
N LEU A 12 0.56 14.83 9.98
CA LEU A 12 -0.05 14.51 8.68
C LEU A 12 0.84 13.55 7.87
N SER A 13 2.16 13.75 7.87
CA SER A 13 3.10 12.81 7.25
C SER A 13 2.99 11.43 7.92
N GLU A 14 3.06 11.38 9.25
CA GLU A 14 2.92 10.14 10.04
C GLU A 14 1.60 9.41 9.74
N ALA A 15 0.48 10.15 9.63
CA ALA A 15 -0.81 9.56 9.33
C ALA A 15 -0.86 8.95 7.92
N LYS A 16 -0.28 9.65 6.91
CA LYS A 16 -0.15 9.13 5.56
C LYS A 16 0.67 7.84 5.56
N ASP A 17 1.89 7.91 6.07
CA ASP A 17 2.84 6.78 6.06
C ASP A 17 2.26 5.57 6.82
N THR A 18 1.56 5.81 7.95
CA THR A 18 0.87 4.75 8.70
C THR A 18 -0.24 4.10 7.89
N SER A 19 -1.07 4.88 7.17
CA SER A 19 -2.17 4.32 6.38
C SER A 19 -1.69 3.48 5.18
N GLU A 20 -0.61 3.90 4.53
CA GLU A 20 0.02 3.14 3.44
C GLU A 20 0.63 1.83 3.98
N LEU A 21 1.37 1.90 5.09
CA LEU A 21 1.90 0.73 5.78
C LEU A 21 0.81 -0.27 6.17
N MET A 22 -0.35 0.22 6.64
CA MET A 22 -1.48 -0.66 7.00
C MET A 22 -1.98 -1.45 5.79
N VAL A 23 -2.10 -0.82 4.62
CA VAL A 23 -2.49 -1.50 3.38
C VAL A 23 -1.48 -2.59 3.02
N ASP A 24 -0.19 -2.26 3.02
CA ASP A 24 0.88 -3.21 2.71
C ASP A 24 0.88 -4.42 3.64
N LEU A 25 0.77 -4.18 4.96
CA LEU A 25 0.72 -5.25 5.95
C LEU A 25 -0.55 -6.09 5.86
N ALA A 26 -1.69 -5.49 5.54
CA ALA A 26 -2.96 -6.20 5.40
C ALA A 26 -2.91 -7.17 4.20
N TYR A 27 -2.41 -6.73 3.05
CA TYR A 27 -2.20 -7.62 1.90
C TYR A 27 -1.12 -8.67 2.18
N ALA A 28 -0.05 -8.32 2.88
CA ALA A 28 0.96 -9.29 3.30
C ALA A 28 0.39 -10.32 4.28
N ALA A 29 -0.45 -9.89 5.24
CA ALA A 29 -1.15 -10.80 6.15
C ALA A 29 -2.02 -11.80 5.39
N LEU A 30 -2.76 -11.32 4.38
CA LEU A 30 -3.58 -12.15 3.49
C LEU A 30 -2.71 -13.14 2.70
N TYR A 31 -1.65 -12.66 2.08
CA TYR A 31 -0.73 -13.44 1.26
C TYR A 31 -0.04 -14.56 2.06
N PHE A 32 0.43 -14.26 3.27
CA PHE A 32 1.14 -15.24 4.12
C PHE A 32 0.20 -16.04 5.01
N GLY A 33 -1.09 -15.68 5.09
CA GLY A 33 -2.04 -16.24 6.05
C GLY A 33 -1.57 -16.04 7.49
N ASP A 34 -0.95 -14.89 7.81
CA ASP A 34 -0.33 -14.60 9.10
C ASP A 34 -1.25 -13.73 9.98
N PRO A 35 -1.96 -14.31 10.98
CA PRO A 35 -2.83 -13.53 11.85
C PRO A 35 -2.09 -12.46 12.67
N GLY A 36 -0.81 -12.69 12.98
CA GLY A 36 -0.03 -11.73 13.75
C GLY A 36 0.26 -10.44 12.98
N MET A 37 0.32 -10.51 11.64
CA MET A 37 0.38 -9.30 10.82
C MET A 37 -0.96 -8.57 10.79
N ALA A 38 -2.06 -9.30 10.73
CA ALA A 38 -3.39 -8.70 10.77
C ALA A 38 -3.67 -8.04 12.14
N ASP A 39 -3.23 -8.66 13.24
CA ASP A 39 -3.31 -8.06 14.59
C ASP A 39 -2.48 -6.75 14.66
N GLU A 40 -1.33 -6.68 13.96
CA GLU A 40 -0.54 -5.43 13.88
C GLU A 40 -1.25 -4.34 13.08
N VAL A 41 -2.00 -4.69 12.04
CA VAL A 41 -2.84 -3.72 11.30
C VAL A 41 -3.91 -3.12 12.21
N ASP A 42 -4.55 -3.93 13.07
CA ASP A 42 -5.52 -3.45 14.06
C ASP A 42 -4.86 -2.48 15.08
N GLU A 43 -3.62 -2.76 15.51
CA GLU A 43 -2.88 -1.88 16.42
C GLU A 43 -2.48 -0.55 15.74
N LEU A 44 -2.09 -0.61 14.46
CA LEU A 44 -1.81 0.59 13.65
C LEU A 44 -3.07 1.45 13.45
N GLU A 45 -4.24 0.82 13.24
CA GLU A 45 -5.51 1.54 13.12
C GLU A 45 -5.85 2.30 14.40
N HIS A 46 -5.64 1.68 15.55
CA HIS A 46 -5.86 2.35 16.82
C HIS A 46 -4.96 3.59 16.98
N ARG A 47 -3.67 3.45 16.66
CA ARG A 47 -2.72 4.59 16.67
C ARG A 47 -3.09 5.68 15.67
N LEU A 48 -3.51 5.29 14.47
CA LEU A 48 -3.98 6.23 13.44
C LEU A 48 -5.23 7.00 13.90
N GLY A 49 -6.15 6.33 14.60
CA GLY A 49 -7.34 6.94 15.19
C GLY A 49 -7.00 7.99 16.25
N GLU A 50 -6.06 7.70 17.17
CA GLU A 50 -5.56 8.67 18.15
C GLU A 50 -4.89 9.88 17.48
N LEU A 51 -4.01 9.62 16.50
CA LEU A 51 -3.32 10.63 15.73
C LEU A 51 -4.29 11.54 14.97
N SER A 52 -5.32 10.97 14.40
CA SER A 52 -6.37 11.69 13.67
C SER A 52 -7.22 12.58 14.59
N GLN A 53 -7.49 12.15 15.81
CA GLN A 53 -8.19 12.98 16.81
C GLN A 53 -7.34 14.20 17.19
N ASP A 54 -6.05 13.99 17.45
CA ASP A 54 -5.11 15.08 17.76
C ASP A 54 -4.99 16.05 16.58
N LEU A 55 -4.88 15.54 15.35
CA LEU A 55 -4.85 16.33 14.12
C LEU A 55 -6.08 17.23 13.96
N ARG A 56 -7.28 16.64 14.19
CA ARG A 56 -8.54 17.41 14.13
C ARG A 56 -8.60 18.49 15.19
N ALA A 57 -8.16 18.18 16.42
CA ALA A 57 -8.12 19.17 17.51
C ALA A 57 -7.19 20.36 17.16
N ILE A 58 -6.00 20.07 16.63
CA ILE A 58 -5.05 21.11 16.21
C ILE A 58 -5.61 21.92 15.04
N ALA A 59 -6.22 21.27 14.03
CA ALA A 59 -6.80 21.95 12.87
C ALA A 59 -7.90 22.93 13.27
N VAL A 60 -8.77 22.54 14.22
CA VAL A 60 -9.84 23.41 14.72
C VAL A 60 -9.28 24.61 15.46
N VAL A 61 -8.23 24.44 16.27
CA VAL A 61 -7.59 25.55 17.02
C VAL A 61 -6.76 26.46 16.12
N ALA A 62 -6.22 25.93 15.02
CA ALA A 62 -5.42 26.69 14.05
C ALA A 62 -6.26 27.70 13.24
N ALA A 63 -7.55 27.45 13.04
CA ALA A 63 -8.45 28.33 12.31
C ALA A 63 -8.75 29.61 13.12
N ARG A 64 -8.18 30.76 12.70
CA ARG A 64 -8.34 32.06 13.37
C ARG A 64 -9.30 33.00 12.63
N SER A 65 -9.70 32.67 11.42
CA SER A 65 -10.62 33.43 10.58
C SER A 65 -11.52 32.46 9.77
N PRO A 66 -12.65 32.95 9.22
CA PRO A 66 -13.48 32.15 8.33
C PRO A 66 -12.70 31.56 7.14
N ARG A 67 -11.75 32.30 6.58
CA ARG A 67 -10.90 31.84 5.48
C ARG A 67 -9.95 30.73 5.92
N ASP A 68 -9.35 30.85 7.11
CA ASP A 68 -8.51 29.78 7.65
C ASP A 68 -9.35 28.52 7.91
N ALA A 69 -10.62 28.68 8.32
CA ALA A 69 -11.53 27.56 8.55
C ALA A 69 -11.87 26.83 7.23
N GLU A 70 -12.08 27.57 6.12
CA GLU A 70 -12.28 26.96 4.78
C GLU A 70 -11.05 26.17 4.34
N ALA A 71 -9.84 26.75 4.49
CA ALA A 71 -8.60 26.05 4.16
C ALA A 71 -8.37 24.82 5.08
N MET A 72 -8.71 24.91 6.38
CA MET A 72 -8.63 23.77 7.30
C MET A 72 -9.66 22.67 7.00
N ALA A 73 -10.79 22.99 6.37
CA ALA A 73 -11.75 21.98 5.94
C ALA A 73 -11.12 20.97 4.96
N SER A 74 -10.22 21.43 4.06
CA SER A 74 -9.47 20.55 3.18
C SER A 74 -8.56 19.58 3.96
N VAL A 75 -7.91 20.04 5.02
CA VAL A 75 -7.10 19.18 5.90
C VAL A 75 -7.96 18.14 6.61
N LEU A 76 -9.11 18.53 7.15
CA LEU A 76 -10.04 17.62 7.81
C LEU A 76 -10.59 16.56 6.84
N SER A 77 -10.86 16.94 5.60
CA SER A 77 -11.31 16.01 4.55
C SER A 77 -10.24 14.97 4.23
N VAL A 78 -8.98 15.38 4.12
CA VAL A 78 -7.84 14.46 3.88
C VAL A 78 -7.63 13.53 5.07
N ILE A 79 -7.68 14.02 6.31
CA ILE A 79 -7.61 13.17 7.51
C ILE A 79 -8.69 12.10 7.48
N GLY A 80 -9.94 12.47 7.15
CA GLY A 80 -11.04 11.52 7.03
C GLY A 80 -10.87 10.49 5.90
N ALA A 81 -10.18 10.84 4.82
CA ALA A 81 -9.84 9.89 3.76
C ALA A 81 -8.72 8.92 4.21
N ILE A 82 -7.69 9.42 4.87
CA ILE A 82 -6.60 8.59 5.44
C ILE A 82 -7.16 7.55 6.41
N GLU A 83 -8.06 7.94 7.32
CA GLU A 83 -8.71 7.00 8.23
C GLU A 83 -9.50 5.90 7.50
N ARG A 84 -10.16 6.25 6.38
CA ARG A 84 -10.90 5.24 5.58
C ARG A 84 -9.97 4.24 4.92
N VAL A 85 -8.81 4.68 4.41
CA VAL A 85 -7.77 3.78 3.90
C VAL A 85 -7.33 2.82 5.01
N GLY A 86 -7.06 3.32 6.21
CA GLY A 86 -6.72 2.49 7.37
C GLY A 86 -7.82 1.48 7.73
N SER A 87 -9.08 1.93 7.80
CA SER A 87 -10.21 1.03 8.10
C SER A 87 -10.40 -0.06 7.04
N ALA A 88 -10.23 0.27 5.75
CA ALA A 88 -10.26 -0.72 4.68
C ALA A 88 -9.11 -1.75 4.81
N ALA A 89 -7.93 -1.32 5.22
CA ALA A 89 -6.81 -2.23 5.51
C ALA A 89 -7.15 -3.20 6.66
N VAL A 90 -7.82 -2.74 7.72
CA VAL A 90 -8.34 -3.62 8.80
C VAL A 90 -9.32 -4.65 8.25
N ASP A 91 -10.22 -4.26 7.34
CA ASP A 91 -11.17 -5.19 6.72
C ASP A 91 -10.48 -6.26 5.88
N ILE A 92 -9.37 -5.93 5.20
CA ILE A 92 -8.50 -6.91 4.53
C ILE A 92 -7.88 -7.86 5.57
N GLY A 93 -7.29 -7.35 6.66
CA GLY A 93 -6.72 -8.15 7.75
C GLY A 93 -7.75 -9.07 8.41
N ALA A 94 -8.99 -8.60 8.55
CA ALA A 94 -10.09 -9.36 9.13
C ALA A 94 -10.43 -10.64 8.33
N ILE A 95 -10.10 -10.73 7.05
CA ILE A 95 -10.25 -11.97 6.26
C ILE A 95 -9.41 -13.09 6.89
N VAL A 96 -8.20 -12.76 7.36
CA VAL A 96 -7.27 -13.71 7.97
C VAL A 96 -7.70 -14.05 9.41
N THR A 97 -7.94 -13.03 10.25
CA THR A 97 -8.27 -13.23 11.68
C THR A 97 -9.62 -13.93 11.85
N ARG A 98 -10.63 -13.60 11.03
CA ARG A 98 -11.95 -14.23 11.03
C ARG A 98 -12.01 -15.53 10.23
N ARG A 99 -10.92 -15.93 9.60
CA ARG A 99 -10.82 -17.15 8.78
C ARG A 99 -11.93 -17.25 7.73
N LEU A 100 -12.19 -16.16 7.03
CA LEU A 100 -13.22 -16.14 5.99
C LEU A 100 -12.86 -17.04 4.81
N GLY A 101 -11.56 -17.35 4.67
CA GLY A 101 -11.03 -18.15 3.58
C GLY A 101 -10.79 -17.32 2.32
N ILE A 102 -9.80 -17.76 1.54
CA ILE A 102 -9.51 -17.24 0.20
C ILE A 102 -9.18 -18.43 -0.70
N PRO A 103 -9.52 -18.38 -1.99
CA PRO A 103 -9.09 -19.40 -2.94
C PRO A 103 -7.56 -19.48 -3.02
N ARG A 104 -7.04 -20.70 -3.16
CA ARG A 104 -5.57 -20.91 -3.32
C ARG A 104 -5.03 -20.27 -4.59
N ALA A 105 -5.86 -20.19 -5.63
CA ALA A 105 -5.50 -19.52 -6.88
C ALA A 105 -5.19 -18.05 -6.66
N LEU A 106 -5.96 -17.33 -5.82
CA LEU A 106 -5.67 -15.92 -5.49
C LEU A 106 -4.26 -15.72 -4.91
N VAL A 107 -3.81 -16.62 -4.01
CA VAL A 107 -2.46 -16.54 -3.44
C VAL A 107 -1.40 -16.76 -4.52
N ALA A 108 -1.66 -17.63 -5.49
CA ALA A 108 -0.74 -17.86 -6.60
C ALA A 108 -0.65 -16.65 -7.52
N ASP A 109 -1.78 -16.02 -7.87
CA ASP A 109 -1.84 -14.85 -8.76
C ASP A 109 -1.26 -13.60 -8.11
N LEU A 110 -1.50 -13.39 -6.82
CA LEU A 110 -0.80 -12.34 -6.04
C LEU A 110 0.72 -12.54 -6.03
N SER A 111 1.20 -13.82 -6.12
CA SER A 111 2.62 -14.13 -6.21
C SER A 111 3.21 -13.84 -7.59
N ALA A 112 2.38 -13.81 -8.62
CA ALA A 112 2.78 -13.57 -10.01
C ALA A 112 2.67 -12.08 -10.42
N ALA A 113 2.14 -11.21 -9.54
CA ALA A 113 2.04 -9.79 -9.77
C ALA A 113 3.44 -9.16 -10.00
N GLU A 114 3.50 -8.02 -10.65
CA GLU A 114 4.75 -7.29 -10.87
C GLU A 114 5.36 -6.84 -9.54
N GLU A 115 4.56 -6.33 -8.64
CA GLU A 115 4.90 -5.99 -7.27
C GLU A 115 4.34 -7.03 -6.30
N VAL A 116 5.21 -7.63 -5.51
CA VAL A 116 4.88 -8.74 -4.62
C VAL A 116 5.37 -8.52 -3.21
N SER A 117 4.62 -9.07 -2.24
CA SER A 117 5.09 -9.20 -0.87
C SER A 117 5.94 -10.45 -0.74
N HIS A 118 7.12 -10.33 -0.12
CA HIS A 118 8.01 -11.46 0.16
C HIS A 118 8.54 -11.39 1.58
N ARG A 119 8.70 -12.55 2.22
CA ARG A 119 9.34 -12.61 3.54
C ARG A 119 10.63 -13.41 3.49
N VAL A 120 11.66 -12.91 4.16
CA VAL A 120 12.94 -13.59 4.25
C VAL A 120 13.49 -13.53 5.67
N ARG A 121 14.01 -14.67 6.16
CA ARG A 121 14.72 -14.71 7.44
C ARG A 121 16.19 -14.47 7.24
N VAL A 122 16.76 -13.54 7.99
CA VAL A 122 18.19 -13.22 7.98
C VAL A 122 18.96 -14.31 8.72
N ARG A 123 19.94 -14.93 8.06
CA ARG A 123 20.83 -15.93 8.67
C ARG A 123 22.07 -15.27 9.27
N ASP A 124 22.65 -15.90 10.27
CA ASP A 124 23.85 -15.40 10.98
C ASP A 124 25.02 -15.11 10.06
N THR A 125 25.19 -15.92 9.00
CA THR A 125 26.27 -15.80 8.02
C THR A 125 25.87 -15.01 6.78
N SER A 126 24.70 -14.35 6.80
CA SER A 126 24.22 -13.60 5.65
C SER A 126 24.96 -12.28 5.47
N HIS A 127 24.95 -11.76 4.24
CA HIS A 127 25.48 -10.43 3.95
C HIS A 127 24.73 -9.30 4.65
N MET A 128 23.49 -9.54 5.07
CA MET A 128 22.61 -8.55 5.71
C MET A 128 22.81 -8.44 7.22
N ALA A 129 23.34 -9.51 7.86
CA ALA A 129 23.47 -9.56 9.31
C ALA A 129 24.40 -8.47 9.84
N HIS A 130 23.98 -7.77 10.91
CA HIS A 130 24.72 -6.71 11.61
C HIS A 130 25.01 -5.47 10.75
N ARG A 131 24.25 -5.23 9.68
CA ARG A 131 24.39 -4.05 8.83
C ARG A 131 23.15 -3.17 8.91
N PRO A 132 23.29 -1.83 8.87
CA PRO A 132 22.17 -0.93 8.75
C PRO A 132 21.51 -1.08 7.36
N LEU A 133 20.22 -0.83 7.28
CA LEU A 133 19.44 -0.98 6.04
C LEU A 133 19.96 -0.06 4.92
N CYS A 134 20.37 1.16 5.24
CA CYS A 134 20.94 2.09 4.26
C CYS A 134 22.20 1.52 3.56
N ASP A 135 23.02 0.73 4.25
CA ASP A 135 24.22 0.12 3.67
C ASP A 135 23.90 -1.10 2.77
N LEU A 136 22.67 -1.61 2.85
CA LEU A 136 22.24 -2.76 2.06
C LEU A 136 21.69 -2.35 0.70
N GLU A 137 21.28 -1.09 0.56
CA GLU A 137 20.75 -0.50 -0.68
C GLU A 137 19.72 -1.42 -1.38
N LEU A 138 18.81 -2.04 -0.59
CA LEU A 138 17.91 -3.08 -1.08
C LEU A 138 17.03 -2.63 -2.26
N PRO A 139 16.44 -1.41 -2.27
CA PRO A 139 15.71 -0.94 -3.42
C PRO A 139 16.55 -0.91 -4.70
N THR A 140 17.80 -0.44 -4.62
CA THR A 140 18.73 -0.36 -5.75
C THR A 140 19.25 -1.73 -6.17
N VAL A 141 19.58 -2.61 -5.20
CA VAL A 141 20.22 -3.91 -5.46
C VAL A 141 19.25 -4.96 -5.94
N CYS A 142 18.01 -4.97 -5.44
CA CYS A 142 17.03 -5.99 -5.77
C CYS A 142 15.61 -5.47 -6.05
N GLY A 143 15.39 -4.15 -6.09
CA GLY A 143 14.06 -3.59 -6.36
C GLY A 143 13.03 -3.90 -5.27
N MET A 144 13.46 -4.14 -4.03
CA MET A 144 12.58 -4.47 -2.91
C MET A 144 12.85 -3.59 -1.70
N ARG A 145 11.81 -3.08 -1.06
CA ARG A 145 11.88 -2.30 0.19
C ARG A 145 11.45 -3.14 1.38
N VAL A 146 11.96 -2.82 2.56
CA VAL A 146 11.51 -3.42 3.82
C VAL A 146 10.29 -2.67 4.30
N VAL A 147 9.17 -3.37 4.45
CA VAL A 147 7.90 -2.82 4.96
C VAL A 147 7.84 -2.95 6.48
N ALA A 148 8.23 -4.10 7.00
CA ALA A 148 8.27 -4.37 8.44
C ALA A 148 9.33 -5.41 8.77
N ILE A 149 9.75 -5.44 10.04
CA ILE A 149 10.68 -6.44 10.58
C ILE A 149 10.02 -7.12 11.77
N ARG A 150 10.00 -8.47 11.76
CA ARG A 150 9.65 -9.22 12.96
C ARG A 150 10.92 -9.72 13.63
N ARG A 151 11.20 -9.17 14.81
CA ARG A 151 12.34 -9.53 15.66
C ARG A 151 11.87 -10.35 16.84
N VAL A 152 12.13 -11.63 16.82
CA VAL A 152 11.62 -12.63 17.80
C VAL A 152 10.10 -12.70 17.76
N ARG A 153 9.38 -11.87 18.52
CA ARG A 153 7.91 -11.77 18.56
C ARG A 153 7.41 -10.34 18.33
N ASP A 154 8.31 -9.38 18.39
CA ASP A 154 7.96 -7.97 18.30
C ASP A 154 7.96 -7.51 16.84
N TRP A 155 6.96 -6.74 16.47
CA TRP A 155 6.89 -6.06 15.18
C TRP A 155 7.60 -4.72 15.26
N ILE A 156 8.36 -4.42 14.25
CA ILE A 156 9.04 -3.14 14.03
C ILE A 156 8.50 -2.61 12.71
N THR A 157 7.62 -1.63 12.80
CA THR A 157 6.91 -1.01 11.66
C THR A 157 7.47 0.35 11.30
N ASP A 158 8.16 1.01 12.24
CA ASP A 158 8.93 2.24 11.97
C ASP A 158 10.33 1.83 11.45
N VAL A 159 10.38 1.44 10.17
CA VAL A 159 11.62 0.96 9.52
C VAL A 159 12.33 2.14 8.87
N HIS A 160 13.56 2.40 9.30
CA HIS A 160 14.39 3.49 8.79
C HIS A 160 15.80 3.02 8.42
N GLY A 161 16.50 3.79 7.57
CA GLY A 161 17.78 3.41 6.98
C GLY A 161 18.89 3.06 7.98
N GLU A 162 18.92 3.70 9.15
CA GLU A 162 19.95 3.45 10.19
C GLU A 162 19.69 2.19 11.01
N MET A 163 18.52 1.55 10.82
CA MET A 163 18.15 0.34 11.54
C MET A 163 19.06 -0.82 11.18
N VAL A 164 19.67 -1.43 12.19
CA VAL A 164 20.56 -2.57 12.02
C VAL A 164 19.76 -3.86 11.94
N VAL A 165 19.94 -4.60 10.87
CA VAL A 165 19.36 -5.94 10.67
C VAL A 165 20.12 -6.96 11.50
N LEU A 166 19.41 -7.76 12.28
CA LEU A 166 20.01 -8.77 13.16
C LEU A 166 19.74 -10.18 12.63
N PRO A 167 20.66 -11.13 12.95
CA PRO A 167 20.40 -12.54 12.72
C PRO A 167 19.08 -13.00 13.36
N GLY A 168 18.29 -13.74 12.61
CA GLY A 168 16.99 -14.21 13.07
C GLY A 168 15.82 -13.28 12.75
N ASP A 169 16.07 -12.02 12.39
CA ASP A 169 15.04 -11.11 11.90
C ASP A 169 14.31 -11.72 10.71
N VAL A 170 13.01 -11.53 10.66
CA VAL A 170 12.19 -11.84 9.50
C VAL A 170 11.81 -10.51 8.85
N LEU A 171 12.38 -10.23 7.70
CA LEU A 171 12.09 -9.04 6.92
C LEU A 171 10.86 -9.30 6.05
N PHE A 172 9.89 -8.41 6.12
CA PHE A 172 8.75 -8.35 5.21
C PHE A 172 9.05 -7.30 4.17
N MET A 173 9.06 -7.73 2.92
CA MET A 173 9.58 -6.99 1.77
C MET A 173 8.47 -6.80 0.76
N GLN A 174 8.46 -5.67 0.08
CA GLN A 174 7.60 -5.40 -1.06
C GLN A 174 8.44 -4.88 -2.23
N GLY A 175 8.04 -5.21 -3.46
CA GLY A 175 8.73 -4.78 -4.66
C GLY A 175 8.72 -5.81 -5.78
N ALA A 176 9.59 -5.62 -6.77
CA ALA A 176 9.62 -6.43 -7.98
C ALA A 176 9.91 -7.91 -7.71
N SER A 177 9.07 -8.81 -8.21
CA SER A 177 9.23 -10.28 -8.07
C SER A 177 10.59 -10.78 -8.59
N ALA A 178 11.14 -10.13 -9.61
CA ALA A 178 12.48 -10.41 -10.15
C ALA A 178 13.62 -10.22 -9.13
N GLY A 179 13.40 -9.42 -8.08
CA GLY A 179 14.38 -9.17 -7.02
C GLY A 179 14.50 -10.28 -5.98
N ILE A 180 13.50 -11.13 -5.86
CA ILE A 180 13.42 -12.18 -4.82
C ILE A 180 14.68 -13.08 -4.79
N PRO A 181 15.19 -13.61 -5.91
CA PRO A 181 16.37 -14.46 -5.88
C PRO A 181 17.60 -13.75 -5.29
N ARG A 182 17.78 -12.48 -5.62
CA ARG A 182 18.89 -11.66 -5.14
C ARG A 182 18.75 -11.37 -3.63
N LEU A 183 17.55 -10.94 -3.21
CA LEU A 183 17.23 -10.73 -1.80
C LEU A 183 17.52 -11.96 -0.95
N ARG A 184 17.06 -13.14 -1.39
CA ARG A 184 17.26 -14.40 -0.66
C ARG A 184 18.73 -14.78 -0.56
N ALA A 185 19.50 -14.56 -1.63
CA ALA A 185 20.94 -14.77 -1.60
C ALA A 185 21.62 -13.87 -0.55
N MET A 186 21.25 -12.59 -0.48
CA MET A 186 21.77 -11.63 0.50
C MET A 186 21.41 -12.03 1.94
N ALA A 187 20.20 -12.52 2.17
CA ALA A 187 19.75 -13.00 3.47
C ALA A 187 20.29 -14.38 3.86
N GLY A 188 21.02 -15.05 2.95
CA GLY A 188 21.50 -16.41 3.13
C GLY A 188 20.40 -17.48 3.10
N ALA A 189 19.21 -17.15 2.58
CA ALA A 189 18.08 -18.06 2.47
C ALA A 189 18.23 -19.01 1.27
N PRO A 190 17.54 -20.19 1.26
CA PRO A 190 17.53 -21.09 0.12
C PRO A 190 17.06 -20.40 -1.16
N SER A 191 17.43 -20.94 -2.33
CA SER A 191 16.97 -20.46 -3.64
C SER A 191 15.44 -20.38 -3.68
N TYR A 192 14.95 -19.39 -4.42
CA TYR A 192 13.51 -19.20 -4.64
C TYR A 192 13.07 -20.06 -5.82
N GLU A 193 12.05 -20.85 -5.57
CA GLU A 193 11.31 -21.56 -6.62
C GLU A 193 9.93 -20.89 -6.69
N PRO A 194 9.62 -20.17 -7.78
CA PRO A 194 8.30 -19.55 -7.92
C PRO A 194 7.22 -20.66 -7.93
N PRO A 195 6.02 -20.38 -7.40
CA PRO A 195 4.90 -21.30 -7.54
C PRO A 195 4.66 -21.59 -9.02
N MET A 196 4.51 -22.85 -9.37
CA MET A 196 4.25 -23.25 -10.75
C MET A 196 2.83 -22.82 -11.12
N ALA A 197 2.69 -22.01 -12.17
CA ALA A 197 1.38 -21.68 -12.71
C ALA A 197 0.62 -22.96 -13.09
N PRO A 198 -0.68 -23.07 -12.77
CA PRO A 198 -1.49 -24.21 -13.25
C PRO A 198 -1.49 -24.24 -14.79
N ALA A 199 -1.60 -25.46 -15.34
CA ALA A 199 -1.69 -25.62 -16.79
C ALA A 199 -2.92 -24.87 -17.34
N GLU A 200 -2.79 -24.32 -18.55
CA GLU A 200 -3.85 -23.59 -19.25
C GLU A 200 -5.14 -24.43 -19.37
N GLU A 201 -6.04 -24.27 -18.43
CA GLU A 201 -7.45 -24.64 -18.54
C GLU A 201 -8.26 -23.40 -18.92
N VAL A 202 -9.42 -23.61 -19.56
CA VAL A 202 -10.34 -22.48 -19.83
C VAL A 202 -10.71 -21.82 -18.51
N PRO A 203 -10.47 -20.48 -18.33
CA PRO A 203 -10.69 -19.83 -17.06
C PRO A 203 -12.11 -20.03 -16.56
N SER A 204 -12.27 -20.52 -15.36
CA SER A 204 -13.57 -20.61 -14.67
C SER A 204 -14.07 -19.22 -14.30
N ASP A 205 -15.34 -19.10 -13.90
CA ASP A 205 -15.86 -17.81 -13.39
C ASP A 205 -15.12 -17.40 -12.10
N LEU A 206 -14.64 -18.37 -11.32
CA LEU A 206 -13.80 -18.10 -10.14
C LEU A 206 -12.42 -17.55 -10.53
N ASP A 207 -11.75 -18.09 -11.54
CA ASP A 207 -10.46 -17.58 -12.01
C ASP A 207 -10.59 -16.15 -12.51
N ARG A 208 -11.66 -15.85 -13.26
CA ARG A 208 -11.96 -14.48 -13.71
C ARG A 208 -12.20 -13.52 -12.56
N ALA A 209 -12.88 -13.97 -11.50
CA ALA A 209 -13.10 -13.16 -10.30
C ALA A 209 -11.76 -12.85 -9.60
N ILE A 210 -10.86 -13.82 -9.56
CA ILE A 210 -9.53 -13.66 -8.97
C ILE A 210 -8.68 -12.69 -9.78
N ASP A 211 -8.61 -12.82 -11.11
CA ASP A 211 -7.89 -11.91 -12.01
C ASP A 211 -8.33 -10.46 -11.79
N VAL A 212 -9.66 -10.23 -11.77
CA VAL A 212 -10.23 -8.90 -11.54
C VAL A 212 -9.87 -8.38 -10.17
N LEU A 213 -9.88 -9.22 -9.14
CA LEU A 213 -9.55 -8.81 -7.79
C LEU A 213 -8.08 -8.36 -7.66
N VAL A 214 -7.15 -9.07 -8.30
CA VAL A 214 -5.73 -8.67 -8.36
C VAL A 214 -5.59 -7.31 -9.07
N GLU A 215 -6.32 -7.08 -10.15
CA GLU A 215 -6.33 -5.78 -10.83
C GLU A 215 -6.94 -4.69 -9.95
N MET A 216 -8.04 -4.96 -9.23
CA MET A 216 -8.63 -4.00 -8.28
C MET A 216 -7.64 -3.62 -7.18
N LYS A 217 -6.93 -4.60 -6.61
CA LYS A 217 -5.86 -4.36 -5.63
C LYS A 217 -4.80 -3.41 -6.19
N ASN A 218 -4.25 -3.69 -7.36
CA ASN A 218 -3.22 -2.85 -7.97
C ASN A 218 -3.73 -1.44 -8.27
N LEU A 219 -4.96 -1.31 -8.77
CA LEU A 219 -5.57 -0.02 -9.04
C LEU A 219 -5.84 0.79 -7.76
N SER A 220 -6.22 0.14 -6.65
CA SER A 220 -6.45 0.84 -5.39
C SER A 220 -5.15 1.43 -4.81
N GLU A 221 -4.04 0.71 -4.88
CA GLU A 221 -2.72 1.21 -4.46
C GLU A 221 -2.27 2.39 -5.35
N VAL A 222 -2.38 2.26 -6.67
CA VAL A 222 -2.07 3.34 -7.61
C VAL A 222 -2.96 4.58 -7.35
N ALA A 223 -4.25 4.40 -7.08
CA ALA A 223 -5.16 5.50 -6.82
C ALA A 223 -4.75 6.31 -5.58
N VAL A 224 -4.32 5.65 -4.49
CA VAL A 224 -3.84 6.33 -3.28
C VAL A 224 -2.59 7.15 -3.58
N GLY A 225 -1.57 6.58 -4.23
CA GLY A 225 -0.34 7.27 -4.59
C GLY A 225 -0.60 8.47 -5.52
N LEU A 226 -1.48 8.30 -6.53
CA LEU A 226 -1.89 9.40 -7.41
C LEU A 226 -2.69 10.48 -6.68
N ALA A 227 -3.52 10.13 -5.70
CA ALA A 227 -4.28 11.10 -4.91
C ALA A 227 -3.36 11.99 -4.08
N TYR A 228 -2.38 11.42 -3.38
CA TYR A 228 -1.37 12.22 -2.68
C TYR A 228 -0.57 13.09 -3.65
N SER A 229 -0.19 12.54 -4.80
CA SER A 229 0.52 13.29 -5.85
C SER A 229 -0.30 14.47 -6.38
N ALA A 230 -1.61 14.26 -6.59
CA ALA A 230 -2.52 15.30 -7.04
C ALA A 230 -2.66 16.43 -6.02
N LEU A 231 -2.71 16.11 -4.71
CA LEU A 231 -2.75 17.10 -3.62
C LEU A 231 -1.45 17.91 -3.54
N VAL A 232 -0.29 17.25 -3.58
CA VAL A 232 1.03 17.88 -3.48
C VAL A 232 1.28 18.81 -4.67
N LEU A 233 1.03 18.33 -5.88
CA LEU A 233 1.29 19.03 -7.14
C LEU A 233 0.13 19.94 -7.56
N ARG A 234 -1.03 19.88 -6.89
CA ARG A 234 -2.30 20.52 -7.28
C ARG A 234 -2.64 20.25 -8.74
N ASP A 235 -2.47 19.00 -9.16
CA ASP A 235 -2.59 18.59 -10.55
C ASP A 235 -3.97 18.00 -10.84
N ARG A 236 -4.77 18.71 -11.64
CA ARG A 236 -6.10 18.25 -12.05
C ARG A 236 -6.06 17.05 -13.00
N GLY A 237 -4.96 16.84 -13.72
CA GLY A 237 -4.81 15.67 -14.61
C GLY A 237 -4.66 14.39 -13.79
N LEU A 238 -3.82 14.42 -12.73
CA LEU A 238 -3.70 13.30 -11.79
C LEU A 238 -5.01 13.06 -11.04
N ALA A 239 -5.70 14.13 -10.62
CA ALA A 239 -6.98 14.02 -9.96
C ALA A 239 -8.04 13.34 -10.85
N ALA A 240 -8.12 13.72 -12.12
CA ALA A 240 -9.04 13.09 -13.09
C ALA A 240 -8.71 11.61 -13.35
N GLU A 241 -7.43 11.24 -13.29
CA GLU A 241 -7.03 9.83 -13.43
C GLU A 241 -7.51 8.99 -12.23
N VAL A 242 -7.42 9.52 -11.00
CA VAL A 242 -7.96 8.84 -9.82
C VAL A 242 -9.49 8.66 -9.92
N GLU A 243 -10.23 9.67 -10.39
CA GLU A 243 -11.68 9.54 -10.63
C GLU A 243 -11.98 8.47 -11.69
N HIS A 244 -11.12 8.35 -12.72
CA HIS A 244 -11.26 7.30 -13.73
C HIS A 244 -10.97 5.90 -13.15
N ILE A 245 -9.95 5.78 -12.32
CA ILE A 245 -9.61 4.52 -11.62
C ILE A 245 -10.76 4.08 -10.73
N GLU A 246 -11.32 4.97 -9.92
CA GLU A 246 -12.45 4.66 -9.03
C GLU A 246 -13.64 4.13 -9.83
N SER A 247 -14.05 4.81 -10.89
CA SER A 247 -15.15 4.33 -11.75
C SER A 247 -14.88 2.96 -12.39
N ARG A 248 -13.62 2.66 -12.72
CA ARG A 248 -13.23 1.32 -13.20
C ARG A 248 -13.33 0.27 -12.11
N VAL A 249 -12.88 0.58 -10.90
CA VAL A 249 -12.92 -0.34 -9.75
C VAL A 249 -14.37 -0.66 -9.38
N ASP A 250 -15.28 0.31 -9.44
CA ASP A 250 -16.71 0.10 -9.24
C ASP A 250 -17.28 -0.89 -10.27
N ASP A 251 -17.02 -0.67 -11.57
CA ASP A 251 -17.45 -1.57 -12.64
C ASP A 251 -16.84 -2.98 -12.48
N MET A 252 -15.61 -3.06 -11.98
CA MET A 252 -14.92 -4.33 -11.75
C MET A 252 -15.52 -5.08 -10.57
N LYS A 253 -15.87 -4.40 -9.48
CA LYS A 253 -16.54 -4.97 -8.32
C LYS A 253 -17.87 -5.59 -8.71
N GLU A 254 -18.74 -4.87 -9.47
CA GLU A 254 -20.02 -5.41 -9.93
C GLU A 254 -19.84 -6.71 -10.76
N ARG A 255 -18.84 -6.73 -11.65
CA ARG A 255 -18.54 -7.93 -12.45
C ARG A 255 -18.03 -9.08 -11.59
N LEU A 256 -17.15 -8.80 -10.63
CA LEU A 256 -16.61 -9.79 -9.69
C LEU A 256 -17.74 -10.42 -8.88
N GLU A 257 -18.66 -9.63 -8.34
CA GLU A 257 -19.83 -10.11 -7.58
C GLU A 257 -20.66 -11.09 -8.41
N LEU A 258 -20.90 -10.78 -9.70
CA LEU A 258 -21.62 -11.67 -10.61
C LEU A 258 -20.90 -13.01 -10.82
N TRP A 259 -19.57 -13.00 -10.98
CA TRP A 259 -18.81 -14.25 -11.16
C TRP A 259 -18.75 -15.06 -9.88
N VAL A 260 -18.58 -14.42 -8.73
CA VAL A 260 -18.65 -15.08 -7.42
C VAL A 260 -20.00 -15.75 -7.20
N LEU A 261 -21.11 -15.05 -7.51
CA LEU A 261 -22.46 -15.61 -7.40
C LEU A 261 -22.67 -16.81 -8.34
N ARG A 262 -22.15 -16.76 -9.57
CA ARG A 262 -22.21 -17.88 -10.52
C ARG A 262 -21.37 -19.07 -10.06
N SER A 263 -20.21 -18.80 -9.47
CA SER A 263 -19.35 -19.84 -8.93
C SER A 263 -19.94 -20.55 -7.70
N ALA A 264 -20.89 -19.92 -7.01
CA ALA A 264 -21.58 -20.51 -5.86
C ALA A 264 -22.66 -21.54 -6.24
N ASP A 265 -22.96 -21.71 -7.53
CA ASP A 265 -23.95 -22.68 -8.04
C ASP A 265 -23.30 -24.07 -8.17
N GLY A 266 -23.26 -24.84 -7.06
CA GLY A 266 -22.68 -26.18 -7.04
C GLY A 266 -22.26 -26.67 -5.66
N GLU A 267 -21.42 -27.74 -5.63
CA GLU A 267 -20.86 -28.35 -4.41
C GLU A 267 -19.65 -27.60 -3.83
N ILE A 268 -19.43 -26.34 -4.23
CA ILE A 268 -18.26 -25.54 -3.78
C ILE A 268 -18.52 -24.99 -2.37
N ASP A 269 -17.55 -25.13 -1.48
CA ASP A 269 -17.56 -24.45 -0.17
C ASP A 269 -17.64 -22.92 -0.39
N PRO A 270 -18.70 -22.25 0.09
CA PRO A 270 -18.88 -20.80 -0.12
C PRO A 270 -17.92 -19.94 0.74
N SER A 271 -17.20 -20.56 1.69
CA SER A 271 -16.34 -19.80 2.61
C SER A 271 -15.25 -18.98 1.89
N PRO A 272 -14.50 -19.53 0.90
CA PRO A 272 -13.52 -18.72 0.16
C PRO A 272 -14.12 -17.59 -0.67
N LEU A 273 -15.38 -17.74 -1.13
CA LEU A 273 -16.07 -16.71 -1.90
C LEU A 273 -16.39 -15.48 -1.05
N ARG A 274 -16.61 -15.64 0.26
CA ARG A 274 -16.78 -14.52 1.18
C ARG A 274 -15.53 -13.67 1.30
N GLY A 275 -14.36 -14.30 1.37
CA GLY A 275 -13.08 -13.59 1.40
C GLY A 275 -12.87 -12.72 0.15
N LEU A 276 -13.23 -13.23 -1.04
CA LEU A 276 -13.15 -12.46 -2.29
C LEU A 276 -14.04 -11.22 -2.26
N LEU A 277 -15.30 -11.36 -1.81
CA LEU A 277 -16.23 -10.23 -1.72
C LEU A 277 -15.76 -9.17 -0.70
N HIS A 278 -15.24 -9.62 0.46
CA HIS A 278 -14.68 -8.69 1.44
C HIS A 278 -13.46 -7.92 0.89
N LEU A 279 -12.59 -8.62 0.16
CA LEU A 279 -11.41 -7.99 -0.43
C LEU A 279 -11.78 -7.01 -1.53
N ALA A 280 -12.77 -7.36 -2.38
CA ALA A 280 -13.27 -6.45 -3.40
C ALA A 280 -13.90 -5.18 -2.79
N GLN A 281 -14.66 -5.33 -1.70
CA GLN A 281 -15.23 -4.22 -0.96
C GLN A 281 -14.15 -3.32 -0.38
N ALA A 282 -13.13 -3.88 0.26
CA ALA A 282 -12.03 -3.11 0.83
C ALA A 282 -11.22 -2.36 -0.24
N SER A 283 -10.96 -2.99 -1.40
CA SER A 283 -10.27 -2.33 -2.53
C SER A 283 -11.07 -1.15 -3.08
N GLU A 284 -12.39 -1.27 -3.18
CA GLU A 284 -13.28 -0.16 -3.58
C GLU A 284 -13.28 0.96 -2.53
N GLU A 285 -13.35 0.64 -1.23
CA GLU A 285 -13.29 1.65 -0.17
C GLU A 285 -11.97 2.45 -0.15
N ILE A 286 -10.85 1.81 -0.54
CA ILE A 286 -9.57 2.49 -0.71
C ILE A 286 -9.63 3.47 -1.89
N THR A 287 -10.16 3.08 -3.05
CA THR A 287 -10.30 3.98 -4.21
C THR A 287 -11.29 5.11 -3.95
N ASP A 288 -12.39 4.84 -3.26
CA ASP A 288 -13.34 5.84 -2.77
C ASP A 288 -12.67 6.90 -1.88
N ALA A 289 -11.78 6.45 -0.97
CA ALA A 289 -11.03 7.35 -0.12
C ALA A 289 -10.08 8.23 -0.95
N ALA A 290 -9.38 7.64 -1.92
CA ALA A 290 -8.51 8.37 -2.86
C ALA A 290 -9.31 9.40 -3.69
N GLN A 291 -10.48 9.03 -4.22
CA GLN A 291 -11.36 9.95 -4.95
C GLN A 291 -11.79 11.14 -4.08
N ARG A 292 -12.11 10.92 -2.81
CA ARG A 292 -12.46 12.03 -1.89
C ARG A 292 -11.33 13.03 -1.70
N MET A 293 -10.07 12.56 -1.66
CA MET A 293 -8.92 13.44 -1.60
C MET A 293 -8.81 14.31 -2.85
N VAL A 294 -8.98 13.73 -4.04
CA VAL A 294 -8.79 14.46 -5.30
C VAL A 294 -9.94 15.38 -5.66
N ARG A 295 -11.15 15.16 -5.14
CA ARG A 295 -12.26 16.11 -5.30
C ARG A 295 -11.92 17.51 -4.82
N LEU A 296 -11.11 17.65 -3.79
CA LEU A 296 -10.60 18.95 -3.33
C LEU A 296 -9.84 19.68 -4.44
N VAL A 297 -9.15 18.94 -5.34
CA VAL A 297 -8.40 19.50 -6.47
C VAL A 297 -9.31 19.76 -7.67
N THR A 298 -10.21 18.82 -8.00
CA THR A 298 -11.13 18.94 -9.15
C THR A 298 -12.17 20.02 -8.95
N ASP A 299 -12.72 20.16 -7.75
CA ASP A 299 -13.70 21.20 -7.38
C ASP A 299 -13.05 22.58 -7.22
N GLY A 300 -11.72 22.63 -7.19
CA GLY A 300 -10.95 23.88 -7.09
C GLY A 300 -11.02 24.52 -5.70
N GLU A 301 -11.17 23.69 -4.66
CA GLU A 301 -11.16 24.15 -3.28
C GLU A 301 -9.80 24.77 -2.89
N GLU A 302 -9.80 25.70 -1.93
CA GLU A 302 -8.58 26.30 -1.39
C GLU A 302 -7.86 25.27 -0.50
N LEU A 303 -6.89 24.56 -1.08
CA LEU A 303 -6.07 23.60 -0.33
C LEU A 303 -5.13 24.33 0.63
N HIS A 304 -5.14 23.93 1.91
CA HIS A 304 -4.19 24.45 2.87
C HIS A 304 -2.75 24.09 2.49
N PRO A 305 -1.79 25.04 2.48
CA PRO A 305 -0.40 24.77 2.06
C PRO A 305 0.29 23.67 2.86
N ILE A 306 -0.18 23.38 4.08
CA ILE A 306 0.39 22.36 4.95
C ILE A 306 0.33 20.95 4.34
N LEU A 307 -0.68 20.66 3.51
CA LEU A 307 -0.83 19.35 2.86
C LEU A 307 0.37 19.09 1.94
N ALA A 308 0.72 20.06 1.08
CA ALA A 308 1.86 19.89 0.18
C ALA A 308 3.20 19.79 0.94
N VAL A 309 3.34 20.52 2.06
CA VAL A 309 4.55 20.50 2.88
C VAL A 309 4.66 19.18 3.66
N ALA A 310 3.55 18.70 4.24
CA ALA A 310 3.54 17.48 5.03
C ALA A 310 3.82 16.24 4.16
N PHE A 311 3.13 16.13 3.03
CA PHE A 311 3.30 14.97 2.14
C PHE A 311 4.56 15.03 1.27
N GLY A 312 5.19 16.20 1.14
CA GLY A 312 6.53 16.32 0.55
C GLY A 312 7.67 15.87 1.47
N ASP A 313 7.39 15.66 2.76
CA ASP A 313 8.36 15.17 3.76
C ASP A 313 8.13 13.69 4.15
N SER A 314 7.14 13.03 3.55
CA SER A 314 6.88 11.61 3.78
C SER A 314 8.00 10.74 3.20
N ASP A 315 8.03 9.46 3.59
CA ASP A 315 9.05 8.51 3.15
C ASP A 315 9.08 8.34 1.62
N GLU A 316 7.95 8.53 0.96
CA GLU A 316 7.84 8.55 -0.51
C GLU A 316 7.66 9.98 -1.04
N VAL A 317 8.66 10.46 -1.77
CA VAL A 317 8.69 11.82 -2.33
C VAL A 317 8.17 11.83 -3.76
N VAL A 318 7.14 12.63 -4.02
CA VAL A 318 6.60 12.85 -5.37
C VAL A 318 7.25 14.06 -6.00
N VAL A 319 7.87 13.86 -7.17
CA VAL A 319 8.47 14.94 -7.96
C VAL A 319 7.95 14.92 -9.40
N ARG A 320 7.77 16.12 -9.96
CA ARG A 320 7.47 16.29 -11.39
C ARG A 320 8.74 16.69 -12.12
N VAL A 321 9.19 15.85 -13.03
CA VAL A 321 10.37 16.12 -13.86
C VAL A 321 9.93 16.22 -15.31
N PRO A 322 10.09 17.38 -15.99
CA PRO A 322 9.84 17.47 -17.42
C PRO A 322 10.97 16.76 -18.20
N VAL A 323 10.60 15.92 -19.14
CA VAL A 323 11.56 15.30 -20.06
C VAL A 323 11.98 16.34 -21.10
N ALA A 324 13.25 16.78 -21.06
CA ALA A 324 13.76 17.72 -22.02
C ALA A 324 13.95 17.06 -23.41
N PRO A 325 13.76 17.79 -24.53
CA PRO A 325 14.06 17.29 -25.85
C PRO A 325 15.52 16.81 -25.96
N GLY A 326 15.73 15.60 -26.46
CA GLY A 326 17.06 14.97 -26.54
C GLY A 326 17.54 14.30 -25.21
N ALA A 327 16.69 14.23 -24.18
CA ALA A 327 17.02 13.50 -22.93
C ALA A 327 17.21 12.01 -23.22
N PRO A 328 18.11 11.31 -22.48
CA PRO A 328 18.34 9.87 -22.66
C PRO A 328 17.09 8.99 -22.48
N CYS A 329 16.07 9.49 -21.78
CA CYS A 329 14.79 8.82 -21.52
C CYS A 329 13.72 9.14 -22.57
N GLU A 330 13.94 10.13 -23.46
CA GLU A 330 12.95 10.50 -24.48
C GLU A 330 12.63 9.31 -25.40
N GLY A 331 11.33 9.00 -25.55
CA GLY A 331 10.86 7.93 -26.42
C GLY A 331 11.13 6.51 -25.95
N LYS A 332 11.63 6.32 -24.72
CA LYS A 332 11.84 5.00 -24.14
C LYS A 332 10.70 4.59 -23.21
N ALA A 333 10.37 3.31 -23.21
CA ALA A 333 9.44 2.75 -22.21
C ALA A 333 10.06 2.81 -20.81
N LEU A 334 9.24 3.09 -19.77
CA LEU A 334 9.69 3.22 -18.39
C LEU A 334 10.47 1.98 -17.90
N GLY A 335 10.02 0.77 -18.21
CA GLY A 335 10.71 -0.47 -17.86
C GLY A 335 12.11 -0.61 -18.44
N LEU A 336 12.43 0.08 -19.55
CA LEU A 336 13.78 0.12 -20.14
C LEU A 336 14.69 1.12 -19.41
N LEU A 337 14.12 2.08 -18.70
CA LEU A 337 14.87 3.12 -18.00
C LEU A 337 15.38 2.67 -16.63
N ARG A 338 14.80 1.61 -16.08
CA ARG A 338 15.15 1.06 -14.76
C ARG A 338 15.24 2.13 -13.67
N LEU A 339 14.34 3.10 -13.68
CA LEU A 339 14.35 4.23 -12.73
C LEU A 339 14.30 3.76 -11.27
N GLU A 340 13.59 2.67 -11.00
CA GLU A 340 13.49 2.07 -9.66
C GLU A 340 14.82 1.51 -9.13
N THR A 341 15.78 1.25 -10.01
CA THR A 341 17.08 0.69 -9.64
C THR A 341 18.21 1.71 -9.64
N GLU A 342 17.97 2.93 -10.13
CA GLU A 342 18.97 4.00 -10.23
C GLU A 342 18.70 5.19 -9.30
N THR A 343 17.57 5.17 -8.58
CA THR A 343 17.19 6.16 -7.55
C THR A 343 17.23 5.58 -6.17
#